data_f1e46b2814953ca384890114959b3502
#
_entry.id   f1e46b2814953ca384890114959b3502
#
_cell.length_a   1.000
_cell.length_b   1.000
_cell.length_c   1.000
_cell.angle_alpha   90.00
_cell.angle_beta   90.00
_cell.angle_gamma   90.00
#
_symmetry.space_group_name_H-M   'P 1'
#
loop_
_entity.id
_entity.type
_entity.pdbx_description
1 polymer ?
#
loop_
_entity_poly.entity_id
_entity_poly.type
_entity_poly.pdbx_seq_one_letter_code
_entity_poly.pdbx_strand_id
1 'polypeptide(L)'
;MSDKPPKDDNVVKLPQNDMSVQRLGLLTTQQRQEAHKNLTEGLDKAYSEIDKNQQLVGAVIMTFDDGGEMTDWAIGEVGATNLHMMLDKMKMEILNIITENQNGSDG
;
A
#
# COMPACT_ATOMS: atom_id res chain seq x y z
N MET A 1 17.53 11.91 -10.06
CA MET A 1 17.50 11.70 -9.70
C MET A 1 17.27 11.57 -9.28
N SER A 2 17.23 11.48 -9.33
CA SER A 2 16.98 11.25 -8.87
C SER A 2 16.71 10.93 -8.36
N ASP A 3 16.65 11.02 -8.31
CA ASP A 3 16.27 10.64 -7.86
C ASP A 3 16.09 10.10 -7.31
N LYS A 4 16.15 9.86 -7.21
CA LYS A 4 15.85 9.18 -6.69
C LYS A 4 15.75 8.91 -6.04
N PRO A 5 15.66 8.69 -5.80
CA PRO A 5 15.30 8.25 -5.07
C PRO A 5 15.02 7.75 -4.72
N PRO A 6 15.11 7.54 -4.49
CA PRO A 6 14.71 6.90 -4.09
C PRO A 6 14.51 6.19 -3.70
N LYS A 7 14.78 5.90 -3.47
CA LYS A 7 14.45 5.20 -3.12
C LYS A 7 13.91 5.00 -2.44
N ASP A 8 13.69 5.08 -2.02
CA ASP A 8 12.98 4.88 -1.37
C ASP A 8 12.05 4.63 -1.64
N ASP A 9 11.87 4.63 -2.12
CA ASP A 9 10.87 4.44 -2.28
C ASP A 9 10.37 3.36 -2.46
N ASN A 10 10.73 2.66 -2.58
CA ASN A 10 10.25 1.65 -2.54
C ASN A 10 9.57 1.17 -1.73
N VAL A 11 9.98 1.30 -1.34
CA VAL A 11 9.35 1.18 -0.38
C VAL A 11 8.05 1.32 -0.51
N VAL A 12 7.42 0.72 0.05
CA VAL A 12 6.18 0.81 -0.06
C VAL A 12 5.70 1.96 0.54
N LYS A 13 5.64 2.95 -0.18
CA LYS A 13 4.93 4.02 0.23
C LYS A 13 3.56 3.79 -0.11
N LEU A 14 2.67 3.95 0.80
CA LEU A 14 1.26 3.96 0.49
C LEU A 14 1.00 5.14 -0.41
N PRO A 15 0.51 4.91 -1.62
CA PRO A 15 0.29 6.02 -2.54
C PRO A 15 -0.84 6.89 -2.01
N GLN A 16 -0.52 8.08 -1.63
CA GLN A 16 -1.49 8.94 -0.97
C GLN A 16 -2.63 9.33 -1.87
N ASN A 17 -2.40 9.40 -3.16
CA ASN A 17 -3.47 9.75 -4.07
C ASN A 17 -4.49 8.64 -4.20
N ASP A 18 -4.15 7.42 -3.81
CA ASP A 18 -5.09 6.31 -3.81
C ASP A 18 -5.71 6.08 -2.45
N MET A 19 -5.22 6.76 -1.44
CA MET A 19 -5.63 6.55 -0.07
C MET A 19 -6.62 7.64 0.27
N SER A 20 -7.89 7.32 0.25
CA SER A 20 -8.92 8.30 0.55
C SER A 20 -9.79 7.80 1.68
N VAL A 21 -9.91 8.59 2.73
CA VAL A 21 -10.76 8.23 3.84
C VAL A 21 -12.22 8.33 3.49
N GLN A 22 -12.53 8.98 2.39
CA GLN A 22 -13.91 9.17 2.00
C GLN A 22 -14.40 8.14 1.03
N ARG A 23 -13.52 7.27 0.55
CA ARG A 23 -13.93 6.33 -0.47
C ARG A 23 -14.44 5.08 0.20
N LEU A 24 -15.66 5.16 0.67
CA LEU A 24 -16.32 4.04 1.30
C LEU A 24 -17.37 3.42 0.42
N GLY A 25 -17.73 4.07 -0.66
CA GLY A 25 -18.77 3.56 -1.54
C GLY A 25 -18.18 2.74 -2.67
N LEU A 26 -19.06 2.19 -3.44
CA LEU A 26 -18.66 1.38 -4.57
C LEU A 26 -18.09 2.25 -5.67
N LEU A 27 -17.13 1.70 -6.36
CA LEU A 27 -16.54 2.37 -7.52
C LEU A 27 -17.43 2.14 -8.74
N THR A 28 -17.37 3.08 -9.68
CA THR A 28 -17.97 2.81 -10.99
C THR A 28 -17.18 1.69 -11.67
N THR A 29 -17.76 1.12 -12.71
CA THR A 29 -17.07 0.07 -13.45
C THR A 29 -15.73 0.56 -13.97
N GLN A 30 -15.71 1.78 -14.51
CA GLN A 30 -14.47 2.33 -15.05
C GLN A 30 -13.44 2.53 -13.95
N GLN A 31 -13.86 3.06 -12.81
CA GLN A 31 -12.96 3.26 -11.69
C GLN A 31 -12.39 1.95 -11.18
N ARG A 32 -13.23 0.92 -11.13
CA ARG A 32 -12.78 -0.40 -10.69
C ARG A 32 -11.75 -0.97 -11.65
N GLN A 33 -11.98 -0.84 -12.93
CA GLN A 33 -11.05 -1.34 -13.93
C GLN A 33 -9.72 -0.63 -13.84
N GLU A 34 -9.76 0.69 -13.67
CA GLU A 34 -8.55 1.48 -13.55
C GLU A 34 -7.78 1.10 -12.28
N ALA A 35 -8.49 0.96 -11.17
CA ALA A 35 -7.86 0.58 -9.92
C ALA A 35 -7.24 -0.81 -10.01
N HIS A 36 -7.94 -1.74 -10.65
CA HIS A 36 -7.42 -3.09 -10.80
C HIS A 36 -6.17 -3.11 -11.65
N LYS A 37 -6.15 -2.31 -12.70
CA LYS A 37 -4.97 -2.20 -13.55
C LYS A 37 -3.80 -1.67 -12.74
N ASN A 38 -4.04 -0.63 -11.96
CA ASN A 38 -2.98 -0.05 -11.12
C ASN A 38 -2.48 -1.06 -10.09
N LEU A 39 -3.39 -1.86 -9.56
CA LEU A 39 -3.01 -2.89 -8.59
C LEU A 39 -2.08 -3.91 -9.22
N THR A 40 -2.46 -4.44 -10.38
CA THR A 40 -1.64 -5.48 -11.00
C THR A 40 -0.29 -4.92 -11.45
N GLU A 41 -0.27 -3.69 -11.95
CA GLU A 41 1.00 -3.07 -12.33
C GLU A 41 1.88 -2.83 -11.13
N GLY A 42 1.29 -2.41 -10.03
CA GLY A 42 2.03 -2.20 -8.80
C GLY A 42 2.61 -3.48 -8.24
N LEU A 43 1.84 -4.56 -8.31
CA LEU A 43 2.34 -5.85 -7.84
C LEU A 43 3.46 -6.38 -8.71
N ASP A 44 3.35 -6.18 -10.03
CA ASP A 44 4.43 -6.58 -10.93
C ASP A 44 5.72 -5.85 -10.59
N LYS A 45 5.59 -4.56 -10.31
CA LYS A 45 6.74 -3.76 -9.96
C LYS A 45 7.34 -4.21 -8.64
N ALA A 46 6.50 -4.48 -7.66
CA ALA A 46 6.98 -4.97 -6.37
C ALA A 46 7.67 -6.33 -6.54
N TYR A 47 7.09 -7.19 -7.34
CA TYR A 47 7.70 -8.50 -7.58
C TYR A 47 9.09 -8.35 -8.19
N SER A 48 9.21 -7.44 -9.16
CA SER A 48 10.50 -7.19 -9.80
C SER A 48 11.55 -6.73 -8.79
N GLU A 49 11.16 -5.86 -7.89
CA GLU A 49 12.10 -5.38 -6.87
C GLU A 49 12.47 -6.47 -5.90
N ILE A 50 11.51 -7.30 -5.51
CA ILE A 50 11.78 -8.40 -4.59
C ILE A 50 12.71 -9.41 -5.25
N ASP A 51 12.47 -9.69 -6.52
CA ASP A 51 13.28 -10.67 -7.25
C ASP A 51 14.73 -10.24 -7.34
N LYS A 52 14.98 -8.95 -7.41
CA LYS A 52 16.33 -8.42 -7.48
C LYS A 52 17.05 -8.42 -6.14
N ASN A 53 16.31 -8.47 -5.04
CA ASN A 53 16.91 -8.34 -3.73
C ASN A 53 16.77 -9.66 -2.98
N GLN A 54 17.78 -10.49 -3.11
CA GLN A 54 17.73 -11.85 -2.56
C GLN A 54 17.79 -11.88 -1.04
N GLN A 55 17.99 -10.77 -0.39
CA GLN A 55 17.97 -10.72 1.06
C GLN A 55 16.56 -10.61 1.61
N LEU A 56 15.59 -10.29 0.76
CA LEU A 56 14.21 -10.25 1.19
C LEU A 56 13.69 -11.68 1.27
N VAL A 57 13.06 -12.01 2.37
CA VAL A 57 12.63 -13.38 2.61
C VAL A 57 11.15 -13.51 2.93
N GLY A 58 10.46 -12.42 3.14
CA GLY A 58 9.04 -12.50 3.47
C GLY A 58 8.28 -11.26 3.09
N ALA A 59 6.99 -11.42 2.95
CA ALA A 59 6.12 -10.31 2.59
C ALA A 59 4.72 -10.57 3.12
N VAL A 60 4.00 -9.49 3.33
CA VAL A 60 2.59 -9.56 3.69
C VAL A 60 1.84 -8.70 2.67
N ILE A 61 0.79 -9.25 2.12
CA ILE A 61 -0.03 -8.56 1.15
C ILE A 61 -1.45 -8.48 1.70
N MET A 62 -2.01 -7.29 1.68
CA MET A 62 -3.40 -7.09 2.06
C MET A 62 -4.15 -6.57 0.86
N THR A 63 -5.29 -7.16 0.58
CA THR A 63 -6.11 -6.72 -0.54
C THR A 63 -7.46 -6.28 -0.05
N PHE A 64 -8.07 -5.42 -0.83
CA PHE A 64 -9.35 -4.83 -0.52
C PHE A 64 -10.22 -4.84 -1.77
N ASP A 65 -11.47 -5.23 -1.64
CA ASP A 65 -12.37 -5.05 -2.77
C ASP A 65 -13.19 -3.79 -2.53
N ASP A 66 -13.99 -3.40 -3.51
CA ASP A 66 -14.73 -2.16 -3.40
C ASP A 66 -15.93 -2.27 -2.45
N GLY A 67 -16.24 -3.47 -2.01
CA GLY A 67 -17.25 -3.67 -0.98
C GLY A 67 -16.70 -3.62 0.43
N GLY A 68 -15.38 -3.46 0.56
CA GLY A 68 -14.76 -3.35 1.86
C GLY A 68 -14.22 -4.65 2.43
N GLU A 69 -14.29 -5.72 1.68
CA GLU A 69 -13.72 -6.99 2.14
C GLU A 69 -12.22 -6.98 2.00
N MET A 70 -11.57 -7.55 2.98
CA MET A 70 -10.12 -7.57 3.04
C MET A 70 -9.63 -9.00 3.12
N THR A 71 -8.53 -9.24 2.42
CA THR A 71 -7.86 -10.54 2.46
C THR A 71 -6.37 -10.27 2.64
N ASP A 72 -5.70 -11.14 3.37
CA ASP A 72 -4.26 -10.98 3.54
C ASP A 72 -3.55 -12.29 3.29
N TRP A 73 -2.31 -12.16 2.91
CA TRP A 73 -1.41 -13.29 2.72
C TRP A 73 -0.09 -12.98 3.37
N ALA A 74 0.45 -13.93 4.11
CA ALA A 74 1.84 -13.90 4.57
C ALA A 74 2.61 -14.89 3.73
N ILE A 75 3.64 -14.43 3.07
CA ILE A 75 4.38 -15.22 2.10
C ILE A 75 5.84 -15.26 2.51
N GLY A 76 6.42 -16.46 2.48
CA GLY A 76 7.81 -16.63 2.87
C GLY A 76 7.97 -16.61 4.38
N GLU A 77 9.07 -16.05 4.83
CA GLU A 77 9.36 -15.98 6.26
C GLU A 77 8.94 -14.63 6.79
N VAL A 78 7.95 -14.63 7.67
CA VAL A 78 7.43 -13.39 8.25
C VAL A 78 7.50 -13.53 9.76
N GLY A 79 8.40 -12.81 10.40
CA GLY A 79 8.54 -12.85 11.84
C GLY A 79 7.41 -12.07 12.51
N ALA A 80 6.81 -12.67 13.53
CA ALA A 80 5.66 -12.05 14.18
C ALA A 80 6.01 -10.71 14.81
N THR A 81 7.18 -10.63 15.44
CA THR A 81 7.59 -9.39 16.06
C THR A 81 7.81 -8.28 15.03
N ASN A 82 8.48 -8.63 13.93
CA ASN A 82 8.72 -7.65 12.88
C ASN A 82 7.41 -7.22 12.24
N LEU A 83 6.51 -8.15 12.05
CA LEU A 83 5.20 -7.82 11.48
C LEU A 83 4.44 -6.88 12.40
N HIS A 84 4.48 -7.16 13.70
CA HIS A 84 3.81 -6.30 14.68
C HIS A 84 4.33 -4.87 14.59
N MET A 85 5.66 -4.73 14.54
CA MET A 85 6.27 -3.41 14.47
C MET A 85 5.92 -2.70 13.16
N MET A 86 5.90 -3.43 12.06
CA MET A 86 5.57 -2.85 10.78
C MET A 86 4.12 -2.39 10.73
N LEU A 87 3.21 -3.19 11.28
CA LEU A 87 1.81 -2.81 11.31
C LEU A 87 1.59 -1.57 12.15
N ASP A 88 2.33 -1.45 13.25
CA ASP A 88 2.24 -0.27 14.09
C ASP A 88 2.72 0.96 13.33
N LYS A 89 3.81 0.82 12.60
CA LYS A 89 4.32 1.92 11.78
C LYS A 89 3.32 2.31 10.70
N MET A 90 2.74 1.33 10.03
CA MET A 90 1.75 1.60 9.00
C MET A 90 0.53 2.30 9.58
N LYS A 91 0.12 1.88 10.77
CA LYS A 91 -0.99 2.52 11.44
C LYS A 91 -0.73 4.00 11.63
N MET A 92 0.47 4.35 12.07
CA MET A 92 0.82 5.75 12.28
C MET A 92 0.81 6.52 10.97
N GLU A 93 1.32 5.91 9.91
CA GLU A 93 1.34 6.56 8.61
C GLU A 93 -0.07 6.81 8.10
N ILE A 94 -0.96 5.86 8.29
CA ILE A 94 -2.34 6.01 7.87
C ILE A 94 -3.02 7.11 8.68
N LEU A 95 -2.77 7.16 9.97
CA LEU A 95 -3.36 8.22 10.80
C LEU A 95 -2.87 9.60 10.36
N ASN A 96 -1.61 9.68 9.96
CA ASN A 96 -1.09 10.94 9.46
C ASN A 96 -1.78 11.35 8.16
N ILE A 97 -2.02 10.40 7.27
CA ILE A 97 -2.72 10.68 6.03
C ILE A 97 -4.14 11.19 6.32
N ILE A 98 -4.82 10.52 7.23
CA ILE A 98 -6.17 10.94 7.60
C ILE A 98 -6.16 12.35 8.15
N THR A 99 -5.23 12.65 9.04
CA THR A 99 -5.12 13.96 9.63
C THR A 99 -4.83 15.01 8.58
N GLU A 100 -3.90 14.71 7.66
CA GLU A 100 -3.56 15.66 6.61
C GLU A 100 -4.74 15.92 5.68
N ASN A 101 -5.49 14.88 5.37
CA ASN A 101 -6.66 15.03 4.52
C ASN A 101 -7.71 15.92 5.19
N GLN A 102 -7.91 15.72 6.48
CA GLN A 102 -8.87 16.53 7.20
C GLN A 102 -8.44 17.98 7.27
N ASN A 103 -7.16 18.20 7.54
CA ASN A 103 -6.63 19.54 7.59
C ASN A 103 -6.69 20.21 6.23
N GLY A 104 -6.39 19.45 5.19
CA GLY A 104 -6.46 19.96 3.84
C GLY A 104 -7.87 20.33 3.44
N SER A 105 -8.85 19.58 3.92
CA SER A 105 -10.24 19.89 3.63
C SER A 105 -10.65 21.23 4.26
N ASP A 106 -10.12 21.50 5.42
CA ASP A 106 -10.43 22.73 6.12
C ASP A 106 -9.72 23.91 5.49
N GLY A 107 -8.58 23.65 4.95
CA GLY A 107 -7.80 24.70 4.35
C GLY A 107 -8.29 25.05 3.01
#